data_4a6c011791ca63bfad884b6bdf64c8c5
#
_entry.id   4a6c011791ca63bfad884b6bdf64c8c5
#
_cell.length_a   1.000
_cell.length_b   1.000
_cell.length_c   1.000
_cell.angle_alpha   90.00
_cell.angle_beta   90.00
_cell.angle_gamma   90.00
#
_symmetry.space_group_name_H-M   'P 1'
#
loop_
_entity.id
_entity.type
_entity.pdbx_description
1 polymer ?
#
loop_
_entity_poly.entity_id
_entity_poly.type
_entity_poly.pdbx_seq_one_letter_code
_entity_poly.pdbx_strand_id
1 'polypeptide(L)'
;MKKVIKENKVLFMLAIIILISLVLIGIGLISYFYGNDSSNYGDRLKDKEKYPISESISTDIEGLFTKGVKSTVVDIKGKIIYIVMDVEKGTSKIDAEGYAVKALEKFKEEELNYYDLQFLITCKDEEVSDGESKIFPIMGAKKARNSQIIWTNN
;
A
#
# COMPACT_ATOMS: atom_id res chain seq x y z
N MET A 1 52.30 -18.42 -29.16
CA MET A 1 51.10 -17.59 -29.28
C MET A 1 50.99 -16.82 -30.61
N LYS A 2 51.97 -16.02 -31.04
CA LYS A 2 51.88 -15.23 -32.29
C LYS A 2 51.64 -16.04 -33.57
N LYS A 3 52.11 -17.29 -33.66
CA LYS A 3 51.97 -18.17 -34.84
C LYS A 3 50.54 -18.72 -34.95
N VAL A 4 49.90 -19.11 -33.83
CA VAL A 4 48.50 -19.61 -33.77
C VAL A 4 47.51 -18.54 -34.17
N ILE A 5 47.74 -17.29 -33.72
CA ILE A 5 46.89 -16.14 -34.06
C ILE A 5 46.94 -15.79 -35.54
N LYS A 6 48.12 -16.03 -36.18
CA LYS A 6 48.32 -15.70 -37.59
C LYS A 6 47.68 -16.75 -38.53
N GLU A 7 47.64 -18.02 -38.10
CA GLU A 7 47.08 -19.14 -38.85
C GLU A 7 45.54 -19.23 -38.72
N ASN A 8 44.98 -18.73 -37.61
CA ASN A 8 43.54 -18.79 -37.32
C ASN A 8 42.90 -17.41 -36.98
N LYS A 9 43.18 -16.41 -37.81
CA LYS A 9 42.70 -15.05 -37.61
C LYS A 9 41.17 -14.98 -37.43
N VAL A 10 40.42 -15.75 -38.22
CA VAL A 10 38.95 -15.77 -38.15
C VAL A 10 38.47 -16.34 -36.83
N LEU A 11 39.08 -17.42 -36.35
CA LEU A 11 38.72 -18.07 -35.09
C LEU A 11 39.04 -17.15 -33.88
N PHE A 12 40.17 -16.42 -33.98
CA PHE A 12 40.53 -15.44 -32.95
C PHE A 12 39.56 -14.23 -32.91
N MET A 13 39.17 -13.71 -34.09
CA MET A 13 38.16 -12.66 -34.16
C MET A 13 36.82 -13.12 -33.60
N LEU A 14 36.40 -14.35 -33.92
CA LEU A 14 35.16 -14.92 -33.39
C LEU A 14 35.20 -15.07 -31.86
N ALA A 15 36.34 -15.50 -31.31
CA ALA A 15 36.54 -15.60 -29.87
C ALA A 15 36.43 -14.21 -29.17
N ILE A 16 36.97 -13.16 -29.77
CA ILE A 16 36.87 -11.79 -29.26
C ILE A 16 35.40 -11.32 -29.29
N ILE A 17 34.65 -11.57 -30.35
CA ILE A 17 33.27 -11.19 -30.48
C ILE A 17 32.43 -11.88 -29.39
N ILE A 18 32.63 -13.18 -29.19
CA ILE A 18 31.96 -13.95 -28.14
C ILE A 18 32.28 -13.37 -26.76
N LEU A 19 33.52 -13.04 -26.49
CA LEU A 19 33.94 -12.48 -25.20
C LEU A 19 33.32 -11.12 -24.96
N ILE A 20 33.28 -10.24 -25.95
CA ILE A 20 32.63 -8.94 -25.87
C ILE A 20 31.12 -9.13 -25.63
N SER A 21 30.46 -10.05 -26.34
CA SER A 21 29.03 -10.33 -26.15
C SER A 21 28.72 -10.82 -24.74
N LEU A 22 29.55 -11.70 -24.17
CA LEU A 22 29.39 -12.17 -22.79
C LEU A 22 29.55 -11.04 -21.76
N VAL A 23 30.50 -10.13 -21.98
CA VAL A 23 30.67 -8.95 -21.11
C VAL A 23 29.45 -8.03 -21.18
N LEU A 24 28.93 -7.75 -22.38
CA LEU A 24 27.73 -6.92 -22.55
C LEU A 24 26.51 -7.56 -21.93
N ILE A 25 26.33 -8.87 -22.08
CA ILE A 25 25.25 -9.61 -21.40
C ILE A 25 25.41 -9.53 -19.89
N GLY A 26 26.62 -9.71 -19.38
CA GLY A 26 26.91 -9.59 -17.94
C GLY A 26 26.58 -8.21 -17.39
N ILE A 27 26.99 -7.14 -18.09
CA ILE A 27 26.65 -5.76 -17.72
C ILE A 27 25.14 -5.55 -17.77
N GLY A 28 24.45 -6.06 -18.80
CA GLY A 28 23.00 -5.97 -18.92
C GLY A 28 22.27 -6.67 -17.78
N LEU A 29 22.71 -7.87 -17.39
CA LEU A 29 22.15 -8.60 -16.26
C LEU A 29 22.40 -7.88 -14.93
N ILE A 30 23.61 -7.39 -14.70
CA ILE A 30 23.94 -6.63 -13.50
C ILE A 30 23.10 -5.35 -13.45
N SER A 31 22.96 -4.63 -14.54
CA SER A 31 22.12 -3.44 -14.63
C SER A 31 20.64 -3.77 -14.40
N TYR A 32 20.17 -4.91 -14.88
CA TYR A 32 18.78 -5.33 -14.70
C TYR A 32 18.47 -5.76 -13.25
N PHE A 33 19.38 -6.50 -12.60
CA PHE A 33 19.14 -7.01 -11.24
C PHE A 33 19.61 -6.05 -10.12
N TYR A 34 20.64 -5.25 -10.40
CA TYR A 34 21.26 -4.36 -9.42
C TYR A 34 21.30 -2.91 -9.88
N GLY A 35 20.91 -2.64 -11.13
CA GLY A 35 20.72 -1.27 -11.60
C GLY A 35 19.65 -0.62 -10.74
N ASN A 36 19.96 0.56 -10.25
CA ASN A 36 19.07 1.39 -9.46
C ASN A 36 17.99 1.97 -10.40
N ASP A 37 17.23 1.08 -11.07
CA ASP A 37 16.00 1.49 -11.69
C ASP A 37 15.09 1.92 -10.54
N SER A 38 15.06 3.22 -10.31
CA SER A 38 13.93 3.89 -9.72
C SER A 38 12.72 3.59 -10.64
N SER A 39 12.25 2.34 -10.58
CA SER A 39 10.96 2.00 -11.16
C SER A 39 9.99 3.04 -10.63
N ASN A 40 9.03 3.49 -11.44
CA ASN A 40 7.96 4.39 -11.02
C ASN A 40 7.23 3.92 -9.73
N TYR A 41 7.46 2.67 -9.31
CA TYR A 41 7.05 2.11 -8.02
C TYR A 41 7.93 2.58 -6.84
N GLY A 42 9.22 2.81 -7.02
CA GLY A 42 10.13 3.26 -5.96
C GLY A 42 9.82 4.68 -5.48
N ASP A 43 9.44 5.59 -6.36
CA ASP A 43 9.11 6.96 -6.02
C ASP A 43 7.82 7.09 -5.18
N ARG A 44 6.90 6.14 -5.28
CA ARG A 44 5.69 6.14 -4.44
C ARG A 44 5.98 5.92 -2.96
N LEU A 45 7.06 5.24 -2.62
CA LEU A 45 7.47 4.97 -1.23
C LEU A 45 8.55 5.93 -0.74
N LYS A 46 9.00 6.85 -1.61
CA LYS A 46 9.94 7.87 -1.24
C LYS A 46 9.41 8.67 -0.05
N ASP A 47 10.25 8.92 0.90
CA ASP A 47 9.92 9.65 2.12
C ASP A 47 8.99 8.93 3.13
N LYS A 48 8.67 7.63 2.97
CA LYS A 48 7.85 6.89 3.94
C LYS A 48 8.42 6.98 5.37
N GLU A 49 9.75 6.98 5.49
CA GLU A 49 10.44 7.09 6.78
C GLU A 49 10.24 8.43 7.48
N LYS A 50 9.85 9.47 6.74
CA LYS A 50 9.56 10.81 7.28
C LYS A 50 8.18 10.90 7.95
N TYR A 51 7.29 9.96 7.62
CA TYR A 51 5.91 9.93 8.11
C TYR A 51 5.60 8.60 8.81
N PRO A 52 6.29 8.30 9.94
CA PRO A 52 6.06 7.06 10.66
C PRO A 52 4.68 7.12 11.34
N ILE A 53 3.89 6.07 11.15
CA ILE A 53 2.63 5.87 11.90
C ILE A 53 2.94 5.15 13.19
N SER A 54 2.31 5.57 14.30
CA SER A 54 2.47 4.95 15.60
C SER A 54 2.01 3.48 15.58
N GLU A 55 2.76 2.60 16.25
CA GLU A 55 2.36 1.20 16.45
C GLU A 55 1.09 1.08 17.29
N SER A 56 0.81 2.07 18.14
CA SER A 56 -0.40 2.13 18.97
C SER A 56 -1.65 2.66 18.23
N ILE A 57 -1.53 3.02 16.94
CA ILE A 57 -2.61 3.70 16.21
C ILE A 57 -3.95 2.97 16.27
N SER A 58 -3.96 1.64 16.24
CA SER A 58 -5.18 0.83 16.37
C SER A 58 -5.86 1.07 17.72
N THR A 59 -5.08 0.96 18.79
CA THR A 59 -5.55 1.17 20.18
C THR A 59 -5.97 2.63 20.41
N ASP A 60 -5.24 3.57 19.81
CA ASP A 60 -5.53 5.00 19.93
C ASP A 60 -6.87 5.36 19.25
N ILE A 61 -7.19 4.70 18.14
CA ILE A 61 -8.48 4.85 17.46
C ILE A 61 -9.58 4.18 18.28
N GLU A 62 -9.39 2.96 18.77
CA GLU A 62 -10.36 2.29 19.63
C GLU A 62 -10.70 3.12 20.87
N GLY A 63 -9.69 3.72 21.48
CA GLY A 63 -9.86 4.59 22.65
C GLY A 63 -10.69 5.85 22.42
N LEU A 64 -10.99 6.23 21.16
CA LEU A 64 -11.93 7.31 20.85
C LEU A 64 -13.39 6.93 21.13
N PHE A 65 -13.68 5.64 21.17
CA PHE A 65 -15.05 5.14 21.21
C PHE A 65 -15.32 4.41 22.53
N THR A 66 -16.21 4.94 23.31
CA THR A 66 -16.70 4.27 24.53
C THR A 66 -17.85 3.30 24.23
N LYS A 67 -18.50 3.47 23.09
CA LYS A 67 -19.60 2.64 22.57
C LYS A 67 -19.61 2.72 21.05
N GLY A 68 -20.22 1.74 20.41
CA GLY A 68 -20.48 1.73 18.98
C GLY A 68 -19.39 1.06 18.14
N VAL A 69 -18.14 1.03 18.58
CA VAL A 69 -17.03 0.34 17.92
C VAL A 69 -16.52 -0.76 18.85
N LYS A 70 -16.50 -2.01 18.36
CA LYS A 70 -16.02 -3.18 19.11
C LYS A 70 -14.51 -3.37 18.98
N SER A 71 -14.00 -3.18 17.79
CA SER A 71 -12.58 -3.34 17.52
C SER A 71 -12.15 -2.54 16.30
N THR A 72 -10.87 -2.16 16.28
CA THR A 72 -10.24 -1.49 15.15
C THR A 72 -8.92 -2.19 14.83
N VAL A 73 -8.69 -2.48 13.55
CA VAL A 73 -7.42 -3.01 13.06
C VAL A 73 -6.88 -2.05 12.01
N VAL A 74 -5.62 -1.65 12.18
CA VAL A 74 -4.92 -0.80 11.21
C VAL A 74 -3.78 -1.58 10.60
N ASP A 75 -3.74 -1.67 9.27
CA ASP A 75 -2.69 -2.31 8.50
C ASP A 75 -2.12 -1.31 7.49
N ILE A 76 -0.78 -1.24 7.39
CA ILE A 76 -0.10 -0.25 6.57
C ILE A 76 0.66 -0.96 5.45
N LYS A 77 0.19 -0.81 4.22
CA LYS A 77 0.82 -1.37 3.02
C LYS A 77 1.30 -0.27 2.09
N GLY A 78 2.60 -0.03 2.11
CA GLY A 78 3.20 1.02 1.31
C GLY A 78 2.69 2.40 1.71
N LYS A 79 1.94 3.06 0.84
CA LYS A 79 1.31 4.38 1.04
C LYS A 79 -0.17 4.30 1.37
N ILE A 80 -0.69 3.12 1.66
CA ILE A 80 -2.09 2.91 1.97
C ILE A 80 -2.23 2.42 3.40
N ILE A 81 -3.08 3.08 4.16
CA ILE A 81 -3.49 2.68 5.51
C ILE A 81 -4.88 2.08 5.39
N TYR A 82 -5.00 0.81 5.73
CA TYR A 82 -6.28 0.10 5.82
C TYR A 82 -6.77 0.16 7.25
N ILE A 83 -7.98 0.65 7.44
CA ILE A 83 -8.65 0.76 8.75
C ILE A 83 -9.90 -0.10 8.69
N VAL A 84 -9.88 -1.21 9.40
CA VAL A 84 -11.03 -2.12 9.51
C VAL A 84 -11.67 -1.89 10.87
N MET A 85 -12.93 -1.49 10.89
CA MET A 85 -13.70 -1.24 12.11
C MET A 85 -14.86 -2.25 12.20
N ASP A 86 -14.99 -2.93 13.34
CA ASP A 86 -16.15 -3.75 13.65
C ASP A 86 -17.04 -2.98 14.61
N VAL A 87 -18.26 -2.69 14.17
CA VAL A 87 -19.22 -1.87 14.95
C VAL A 87 -20.27 -2.73 15.65
N GLU A 88 -20.93 -2.15 16.65
CA GLU A 88 -22.00 -2.80 17.39
C GLU A 88 -23.24 -2.99 16.52
N LYS A 89 -24.02 -4.04 16.84
CA LYS A 89 -25.35 -4.28 16.24
C LYS A 89 -26.27 -3.08 16.46
N GLY A 90 -26.96 -2.66 15.39
CA GLY A 90 -27.86 -1.51 15.43
C GLY A 90 -27.18 -0.18 15.13
N THR A 91 -25.87 -0.16 14.84
CA THR A 91 -25.20 1.06 14.38
C THR A 91 -25.77 1.46 13.02
N SER A 92 -26.18 2.72 12.90
CA SER A 92 -26.65 3.25 11.62
C SER A 92 -25.49 3.50 10.65
N LYS A 93 -25.79 3.60 9.34
CA LYS A 93 -24.79 3.96 8.32
C LYS A 93 -24.12 5.29 8.64
N ILE A 94 -24.90 6.28 9.05
CA ILE A 94 -24.43 7.64 9.38
C ILE A 94 -23.46 7.60 10.57
N ASP A 95 -23.81 6.85 11.63
CA ASP A 95 -22.94 6.73 12.79
C ASP A 95 -21.64 6.02 12.44
N ALA A 96 -21.73 4.94 11.66
CA ALA A 96 -20.57 4.18 11.19
C ALA A 96 -19.60 5.06 10.36
N GLU A 97 -20.14 5.84 9.43
CA GLU A 97 -19.36 6.82 8.65
C GLU A 97 -18.75 7.89 9.58
N GLY A 98 -19.50 8.34 10.58
CA GLY A 98 -19.04 9.27 11.60
C GLY A 98 -17.85 8.74 12.42
N TYR A 99 -17.84 7.44 12.76
CA TYR A 99 -16.71 6.82 13.44
C TYR A 99 -15.43 6.84 12.59
N ALA A 100 -15.55 6.58 11.29
CA ALA A 100 -14.41 6.66 10.39
C ALA A 100 -13.86 8.10 10.26
N VAL A 101 -14.76 9.09 10.18
CA VAL A 101 -14.35 10.51 10.18
C VAL A 101 -13.62 10.85 11.47
N LYS A 102 -14.15 10.43 12.62
CA LYS A 102 -13.53 10.67 13.92
C LYS A 102 -12.17 9.98 14.07
N ALA A 103 -12.00 8.81 13.48
CA ALA A 103 -10.72 8.11 13.48
C ALA A 103 -9.59 8.91 12.81
N LEU A 104 -9.90 9.82 11.87
CA LEU A 104 -8.90 10.70 11.25
C LEU A 104 -8.24 11.64 12.25
N GLU A 105 -8.87 11.96 13.39
CA GLU A 105 -8.32 12.82 14.43
C GLU A 105 -7.04 12.25 15.08
N LYS A 106 -6.80 10.94 14.92
CA LYS A 106 -5.58 10.28 15.45
C LYS A 106 -4.37 10.39 14.53
N PHE A 107 -4.57 10.87 13.32
CA PHE A 107 -3.50 11.07 12.37
C PHE A 107 -3.08 12.53 12.33
N LYS A 108 -1.80 12.78 12.17
CA LYS A 108 -1.27 14.12 11.95
C LYS A 108 -1.62 14.59 10.53
N GLU A 109 -1.72 15.89 10.35
CA GLU A 109 -2.00 16.47 9.04
C GLU A 109 -0.98 16.04 7.96
N GLU A 110 0.29 15.94 8.32
CA GLU A 110 1.36 15.49 7.43
C GLU A 110 1.16 14.03 6.99
N GLU A 111 0.68 13.16 7.90
CA GLU A 111 0.37 11.77 7.61
C GLU A 111 -0.87 11.67 6.69
N LEU A 112 -1.91 12.45 6.97
CA LEU A 112 -3.11 12.54 6.13
C LEU A 112 -2.84 13.11 4.73
N ASN A 113 -1.79 13.91 4.59
CA ASN A 113 -1.32 14.44 3.31
C ASN A 113 -0.41 13.47 2.55
N TYR A 114 0.19 12.51 3.24
CA TYR A 114 1.10 11.53 2.65
C TYR A 114 0.41 10.21 2.32
N TYR A 115 -0.45 9.69 3.21
CA TYR A 115 -1.09 8.38 3.06
C TYR A 115 -2.48 8.47 2.43
N ASP A 116 -2.81 7.47 1.61
CA ASP A 116 -4.18 7.15 1.25
C ASP A 116 -4.77 6.27 2.37
N LEU A 117 -5.98 6.57 2.83
CA LEU A 117 -6.69 5.77 3.84
C LEU A 117 -7.85 5.03 3.19
N GLN A 118 -8.01 3.76 3.53
CA GLN A 118 -9.14 2.94 3.13
C GLN A 118 -9.85 2.41 4.38
N PHE A 119 -11.14 2.63 4.44
CA PHE A 119 -12.00 2.20 5.52
C PHE A 119 -12.85 1.02 5.07
N LEU A 120 -12.90 0.00 5.90
CA LEU A 120 -13.85 -1.10 5.82
C LEU A 120 -14.56 -1.20 7.16
N ILE A 121 -15.84 -0.86 7.19
CA ILE A 121 -16.65 -0.93 8.40
C ILE A 121 -17.57 -2.13 8.29
N THR A 122 -17.52 -3.00 9.26
CA THR A 122 -18.28 -4.25 9.32
C THR A 122 -19.11 -4.29 10.60
N CYS A 123 -20.21 -5.00 10.56
CA CYS A 123 -20.95 -5.40 11.75
C CYS A 123 -21.14 -6.91 11.68
N LYS A 124 -20.33 -7.65 12.44
CA LYS A 124 -20.36 -9.13 12.40
C LYS A 124 -21.67 -9.71 12.92
N ASP A 125 -22.33 -8.95 13.79
CA ASP A 125 -23.59 -9.38 14.43
C ASP A 125 -24.82 -8.76 13.73
N GLU A 126 -24.67 -8.26 12.50
CA GLU A 126 -25.78 -7.77 11.72
C GLU A 126 -26.71 -8.93 11.35
N GLU A 127 -27.90 -8.91 11.90
CA GLU A 127 -28.98 -9.77 11.49
C GLU A 127 -29.88 -9.01 10.53
N VAL A 128 -30.18 -9.63 9.40
CA VAL A 128 -31.03 -9.03 8.37
C VAL A 128 -32.34 -9.81 8.35
N SER A 129 -33.46 -9.12 8.53
CA SER A 129 -34.79 -9.69 8.37
C SER A 129 -35.09 -9.97 6.89
N ASP A 130 -35.96 -10.93 6.61
CA ASP A 130 -36.37 -11.24 5.24
C ASP A 130 -36.94 -9.98 4.56
N GLY A 131 -36.30 -9.57 3.45
CA GLY A 131 -36.69 -8.38 2.67
C GLY A 131 -35.96 -7.10 2.99
N GLU A 132 -35.09 -7.06 3.99
CA GLU A 132 -34.23 -5.91 4.28
C GLU A 132 -32.88 -6.01 3.60
N SER A 133 -32.32 -4.88 3.19
CA SER A 133 -30.97 -4.81 2.63
C SER A 133 -29.93 -4.68 3.75
N LYS A 134 -28.81 -5.37 3.62
CA LYS A 134 -27.65 -5.21 4.51
C LYS A 134 -27.11 -3.79 4.44
N ILE A 135 -26.81 -3.21 5.59
CA ILE A 135 -26.11 -1.92 5.69
C ILE A 135 -24.60 -2.12 5.52
N PHE A 136 -24.07 -3.21 6.11
CA PHE A 136 -22.66 -3.52 6.11
C PHE A 136 -22.29 -4.60 5.07
N PRO A 137 -21.07 -4.57 4.52
CA PRO A 137 -19.96 -3.67 4.86
C PRO A 137 -20.08 -2.28 4.19
N ILE A 138 -19.61 -1.24 4.89
CA ILE A 138 -19.48 0.10 4.34
C ILE A 138 -18.01 0.31 4.00
N MET A 139 -17.72 0.78 2.78
CA MET A 139 -16.38 1.08 2.34
C MET A 139 -16.23 2.56 2.03
N GLY A 140 -15.09 3.11 2.44
CA GLY A 140 -14.74 4.49 2.17
C GLY A 140 -13.26 4.65 1.85
N ALA A 141 -12.92 5.67 1.09
CA ALA A 141 -11.55 5.99 0.75
C ALA A 141 -11.28 7.49 0.88
N LYS A 142 -10.18 7.84 1.55
CA LYS A 142 -9.64 9.19 1.59
C LYS A 142 -8.28 9.17 0.89
N LYS A 143 -8.13 9.96 -0.16
CA LYS A 143 -6.83 10.13 -0.82
C LYS A 143 -5.95 11.12 -0.06
N ALA A 144 -4.65 10.91 -0.16
CA ALA A 144 -3.66 11.87 0.30
C ALA A 144 -3.98 13.29 -0.20
N ARG A 145 -3.80 14.28 0.66
CA ARG A 145 -4.12 15.70 0.40
C ARG A 145 -5.60 16.01 0.20
N ASN A 146 -6.49 15.04 0.31
CA ASN A 146 -7.94 15.28 0.31
C ASN A 146 -8.44 15.31 1.77
N SER A 147 -9.41 16.17 2.09
CA SER A 147 -10.00 16.25 3.42
C SER A 147 -11.21 15.33 3.61
N GLN A 148 -11.78 14.82 2.52
CA GLN A 148 -13.02 14.06 2.56
C GLN A 148 -12.81 12.58 2.32
N ILE A 149 -13.60 11.75 3.00
CA ILE A 149 -13.78 10.34 2.71
C ILE A 149 -14.87 10.22 1.65
N ILE A 150 -14.56 9.50 0.58
CA ILE A 150 -15.55 9.15 -0.46
C ILE A 150 -16.07 7.77 -0.13
N TRP A 151 -17.37 7.68 0.09
CA TRP A 151 -18.06 6.43 0.40
C TRP A 151 -18.54 5.75 -0.88
N THR A 152 -18.42 4.42 -0.92
CA THR A 152 -19.06 3.63 -1.98
C THR A 152 -20.53 3.46 -1.59
N ASN A 153 -21.42 3.89 -2.46
CA ASN A 153 -22.84 3.63 -2.30
C ASN A 153 -23.08 2.12 -2.54
N ASN A 154 -23.51 1.43 -1.53
CA ASN A 154 -24.19 0.15 -1.65
C ASN A 154 -25.69 0.40 -1.84
#